data_c816247f84cfd6b8318c1a917cdc8f25
#
_entry.id   c816247f84cfd6b8318c1a917cdc8f25
#
_cell.length_a   1.000
_cell.length_b   1.000
_cell.length_c   1.000
_cell.angle_alpha   90.00
_cell.angle_beta   90.00
_cell.angle_gamma   90.00
#
_symmetry.space_group_name_H-M   'P 1'
#
loop_
_entity.id
_entity.type
_entity.pdbx_description
1 polymer ?
#
loop_
_entity_poly.entity_id
_entity_poly.type
_entity_poly.pdbx_seq_one_letter_code
_entity_poly.pdbx_strand_id
1 'polypeptide(L)'
;MEYFTIGQLAQETGVSRKAIRLYEEKGLILPSIKRSEGNYRVYNQEHVFCINGIKQLRSLGVSLEEMKDLIVIFEKNTVEVEPHLQHLLKEKLTKIDEQISELQKLRKHVGSFLDSPKEAFNQMEGFKQ
;
A
#
# COMPACT_ATOMS: atom_id res chain seq x y z
N MET A 1 -5.91 -19.37 25.25
CA MET A 1 -5.92 -18.55 24.01
C MET A 1 -6.15 -17.11 24.40
N GLU A 2 -5.20 -16.24 24.08
CA GLU A 2 -5.32 -14.83 24.41
C GLU A 2 -6.19 -14.13 23.38
N TYR A 3 -7.10 -13.29 23.88
CA TYR A 3 -7.95 -12.45 23.04
C TYR A 3 -7.59 -10.98 23.28
N PHE A 4 -7.69 -10.20 22.24
CA PHE A 4 -7.42 -8.77 22.27
C PHE A 4 -8.70 -7.99 21.96
N THR A 5 -8.87 -6.85 22.62
CA THR A 5 -9.84 -5.85 22.20
C THR A 5 -9.25 -5.12 20.98
N ILE A 6 -10.08 -4.36 20.27
CA ILE A 6 -9.60 -3.55 19.15
C ILE A 6 -8.52 -2.55 19.61
N GLY A 7 -8.66 -2.01 20.82
CA GLY A 7 -7.64 -1.10 21.37
C GLY A 7 -6.31 -1.77 21.61
N GLN A 8 -6.34 -2.98 22.16
CA GLN A 8 -5.13 -3.78 22.37
C GLN A 8 -4.50 -4.18 21.04
N LEU A 9 -5.32 -4.57 20.07
CA LEU A 9 -4.86 -4.90 18.72
C LEU A 9 -4.19 -3.70 18.04
N ALA A 10 -4.80 -2.53 18.17
CA ALA A 10 -4.23 -1.28 17.66
C ALA A 10 -2.87 -0.99 18.29
N GLN A 11 -2.76 -1.16 19.59
CA GLN A 11 -1.52 -0.93 20.32
C GLN A 11 -0.44 -1.93 19.91
N GLU A 12 -0.81 -3.20 19.78
CA GLU A 12 0.12 -4.28 19.41
C GLU A 12 0.66 -4.13 17.98
N THR A 13 -0.18 -3.70 17.06
CA THR A 13 0.18 -3.59 15.64
C THR A 13 0.69 -2.20 15.23
N GLY A 14 0.42 -1.18 16.03
CA GLY A 14 0.70 0.20 15.68
C GLY A 14 -0.25 0.77 14.63
N VAL A 15 -1.37 0.09 14.37
CA VAL A 15 -2.40 0.50 13.41
C VAL A 15 -3.57 1.10 14.17
N SER A 16 -4.13 2.21 13.70
CA SER A 16 -5.25 2.86 14.39
C SER A 16 -6.50 1.99 14.38
N ARG A 17 -7.36 2.19 15.38
CA ARG A 17 -8.66 1.50 15.44
C ARG A 17 -9.48 1.75 14.19
N LYS A 18 -9.44 2.98 13.68
CA LYS A 18 -10.15 3.37 12.46
C LYS A 18 -9.66 2.56 11.25
N ALA A 19 -8.34 2.40 11.12
CA ALA A 19 -7.76 1.61 10.02
C ALA A 19 -8.12 0.13 10.15
N ILE A 20 -8.08 -0.42 11.37
CA ILE A 20 -8.49 -1.82 11.61
C ILE A 20 -9.94 -2.04 11.18
N ARG A 21 -10.84 -1.12 11.55
CA ARG A 21 -12.25 -1.20 11.15
C ARG A 21 -12.41 -1.12 9.63
N LEU A 22 -11.62 -0.27 8.98
CA LEU A 22 -11.63 -0.15 7.52
C LEU A 22 -11.20 -1.48 6.88
N TYR A 23 -10.13 -2.09 7.39
CA TYR A 23 -9.65 -3.38 6.88
C TYR A 23 -10.69 -4.48 7.07
N GLU A 24 -11.37 -4.48 8.21
CA GLU A 24 -12.47 -5.40 8.49
C GLU A 24 -13.62 -5.20 7.50
N GLU A 25 -14.03 -3.95 7.30
CA GLU A 25 -15.08 -3.57 6.36
C GLU A 25 -14.77 -4.01 4.93
N LYS A 26 -13.51 -3.92 4.54
CA LYS A 26 -13.03 -4.34 3.21
C LYS A 26 -12.85 -5.85 3.09
N GLY A 27 -13.07 -6.60 4.15
CA GLY A 27 -12.90 -8.06 4.14
C GLY A 27 -11.45 -8.51 4.11
N LEU A 28 -10.53 -7.69 4.60
CA LEU A 28 -9.09 -7.98 4.56
C LEU A 28 -8.57 -8.70 5.81
N ILE A 29 -9.36 -8.76 6.88
CA ILE A 29 -8.92 -9.36 8.13
C ILE A 29 -9.32 -10.83 8.17
N LEU A 30 -8.33 -11.68 8.31
CA LEU A 30 -8.47 -13.13 8.42
C LEU A 30 -7.78 -13.61 9.69
N PRO A 31 -8.31 -14.57 10.40
CA PRO A 31 -9.61 -15.22 10.20
C PRO A 31 -10.78 -14.29 10.55
N SER A 32 -12.00 -14.76 10.29
CA SER A 32 -13.20 -13.99 10.62
C SER A 32 -13.21 -13.57 12.09
N ILE A 33 -13.67 -12.35 12.33
CA ILE A 33 -13.72 -11.77 13.68
C ILE A 33 -14.87 -12.37 14.45
N LYS A 34 -14.58 -12.88 15.64
CA LYS A 34 -15.59 -13.43 16.54
C LYS A 34 -16.06 -12.36 17.51
N ARG A 35 -17.24 -12.54 18.08
CA ARG A 35 -17.75 -11.69 19.12
C ARG A 35 -17.85 -12.46 20.43
N SER A 36 -17.54 -11.78 21.53
CA SER A 36 -17.72 -12.32 22.89
C SER A 36 -19.19 -12.39 23.26
N GLU A 37 -19.50 -12.99 24.42
CA GLU A 37 -20.86 -13.05 24.96
C GLU A 37 -21.50 -11.67 25.11
N GLY A 38 -20.70 -10.64 25.41
CA GLY A 38 -21.17 -9.25 25.49
C GLY A 38 -21.28 -8.54 24.15
N ASN A 39 -21.21 -9.28 23.05
CA ASN A 39 -21.27 -8.76 21.68
C ASN A 39 -20.12 -7.81 21.32
N TYR A 40 -18.99 -7.92 22.00
CA TYR A 40 -17.76 -7.18 21.67
C TYR A 40 -16.92 -7.97 20.68
N ARG A 41 -16.27 -7.27 19.74
CA ARG A 41 -15.32 -7.89 18.83
C ARG A 41 -14.11 -8.36 19.63
N VAL A 42 -13.69 -9.59 19.37
CA VAL A 42 -12.49 -10.17 19.99
C VAL A 42 -11.53 -10.61 18.90
N TYR A 43 -10.28 -10.30 19.10
CA TYR A 43 -9.20 -10.58 18.17
C TYR A 43 -8.19 -11.50 18.81
N ASN A 44 -7.42 -12.22 18.01
CA ASN A 44 -6.39 -13.13 18.50
C ASN A 44 -5.06 -12.86 17.79
N GLN A 45 -4.06 -13.71 18.09
CA GLN A 45 -2.73 -13.55 17.51
C GLN A 45 -2.72 -13.66 15.98
N GLU A 46 -3.62 -14.44 15.39
CA GLU A 46 -3.72 -14.56 13.94
C GLU A 46 -4.13 -13.24 13.29
N HIS A 47 -4.97 -12.46 13.97
CA HIS A 47 -5.34 -11.12 13.52
C HIS A 47 -4.14 -10.17 13.59
N VAL A 48 -3.29 -10.29 14.59
CA VAL A 48 -2.04 -9.52 14.68
C VAL A 48 -1.16 -9.80 13.46
N PHE A 49 -0.97 -11.08 13.12
CA PHE A 49 -0.21 -11.47 11.93
C PHE A 49 -0.81 -10.91 10.66
N CYS A 50 -2.13 -11.00 10.52
CA CYS A 50 -2.84 -10.50 9.35
C CYS A 50 -2.62 -8.99 9.17
N ILE A 51 -2.80 -8.22 10.24
CA ILE A 51 -2.64 -6.77 10.19
C ILE A 51 -1.19 -6.37 9.90
N ASN A 52 -0.24 -7.08 10.49
CA ASN A 52 1.19 -6.84 10.20
C ASN A 52 1.51 -7.12 8.74
N GLY A 53 0.91 -8.16 8.16
CA GLY A 53 1.02 -8.46 6.73
C GLY A 53 0.44 -7.33 5.87
N ILE A 54 -0.72 -6.79 6.24
CA ILE A 54 -1.34 -5.65 5.56
C ILE A 54 -0.40 -4.44 5.60
N LYS A 55 0.20 -4.16 6.76
CA LYS A 55 1.17 -3.07 6.92
C LYS A 55 2.34 -3.22 5.95
N GLN A 56 2.91 -4.42 5.86
CA GLN A 56 4.03 -4.69 4.97
C GLN A 56 3.65 -4.48 3.51
N LEU A 57 2.52 -5.02 3.09
CA LEU A 57 2.04 -4.86 1.72
C LEU A 57 1.77 -3.38 1.40
N ARG A 58 1.20 -2.64 2.34
CA ARG A 58 0.98 -1.20 2.19
C ARG A 58 2.30 -0.44 1.99
N SER A 59 3.34 -0.82 2.73
CA SER A 59 4.66 -0.20 2.59
C SER A 59 5.28 -0.43 1.22
N LEU A 60 4.86 -1.48 0.52
CA LEU A 60 5.30 -1.79 -0.84
C LEU A 60 4.41 -1.13 -1.90
N GLY A 61 3.44 -0.34 -1.50
CA GLY A 61 2.53 0.33 -2.42
C GLY A 61 1.38 -0.53 -2.90
N VAL A 62 1.13 -1.68 -2.25
CA VAL A 62 -0.02 -2.52 -2.58
C VAL A 62 -1.28 -1.87 -2.02
N SER A 63 -2.27 -1.66 -2.88
CA SER A 63 -3.54 -1.05 -2.49
C SER A 63 -4.44 -2.06 -1.76
N LEU A 64 -5.44 -1.54 -1.04
CA LEU A 64 -6.41 -2.40 -0.36
C LEU A 64 -7.19 -3.26 -1.35
N GLU A 65 -7.50 -2.73 -2.53
CA GLU A 65 -8.18 -3.50 -3.58
C GLU A 65 -7.30 -4.63 -4.12
N GLU A 66 -6.02 -4.35 -4.32
CA GLU A 66 -5.07 -5.37 -4.75
C GLU A 66 -4.91 -6.45 -3.69
N MET A 67 -4.93 -6.08 -2.41
CA MET A 67 -4.91 -7.06 -1.31
C MET A 67 -6.16 -7.93 -1.32
N LYS A 68 -7.32 -7.35 -1.61
CA LYS A 68 -8.57 -8.10 -1.69
C LYS A 68 -8.51 -9.14 -2.80
N ASP A 69 -7.95 -8.78 -3.95
CA ASP A 69 -7.74 -9.72 -5.05
C ASP A 69 -6.83 -10.87 -4.63
N LEU A 70 -5.77 -10.59 -3.88
CA LEU A 70 -4.89 -11.62 -3.33
C LEU A 70 -5.61 -12.55 -2.36
N ILE A 71 -6.52 -12.02 -1.55
CA ILE A 71 -7.32 -12.82 -0.63
C ILE A 71 -8.25 -13.76 -1.40
N VAL A 72 -8.90 -13.28 -2.46
CA VAL A 72 -9.75 -14.11 -3.32
C VAL A 72 -8.95 -15.27 -3.90
N ILE A 73 -7.74 -14.99 -4.37
CA ILE A 73 -6.84 -16.01 -4.90
C ILE A 73 -6.44 -17.00 -3.80
N PHE A 74 -6.11 -16.49 -2.62
CA PHE A 74 -5.74 -17.29 -1.45
C PHE A 74 -6.84 -18.28 -1.08
N GLU A 75 -8.09 -17.83 -1.08
CA GLU A 75 -9.25 -18.68 -0.76
C GLU A 75 -9.46 -19.80 -1.79
N LYS A 76 -9.15 -19.52 -3.06
CA LYS A 76 -9.29 -20.50 -4.14
C LYS A 76 -8.10 -21.45 -4.21
N ASN A 77 -6.90 -20.92 -4.09
CA ASN A 77 -5.67 -21.71 -4.23
C ASN A 77 -4.49 -20.94 -3.63
N THR A 78 -4.07 -21.34 -2.43
CA THR A 78 -2.99 -20.67 -1.70
C THR A 78 -1.64 -20.67 -2.45
N VAL A 79 -1.41 -21.66 -3.32
CA VAL A 79 -0.16 -21.78 -4.08
C VAL A 79 -0.03 -20.65 -5.12
N GLU A 80 -1.16 -20.14 -5.61
CA GLU A 80 -1.19 -19.11 -6.64
C GLU A 80 -0.93 -17.70 -6.09
N VAL A 81 -1.00 -17.50 -4.77
CA VAL A 81 -0.83 -16.16 -4.17
C VAL A 81 0.55 -15.59 -4.39
N GLU A 82 1.59 -16.39 -4.17
CA GLU A 82 2.98 -15.94 -4.30
C GLU A 82 3.31 -15.49 -5.72
N PRO A 83 3.01 -16.27 -6.78
CA PRO A 83 3.24 -15.82 -8.16
C PRO A 83 2.49 -14.54 -8.51
N HIS A 84 1.24 -14.40 -8.07
CA HIS A 84 0.47 -13.18 -8.30
C HIS A 84 1.08 -11.97 -7.62
N LEU A 85 1.51 -12.13 -6.36
CA LEU A 85 2.17 -11.06 -5.62
C LEU A 85 3.49 -10.66 -6.30
N GLN A 86 4.29 -11.63 -6.74
CA GLN A 86 5.52 -11.35 -7.45
C GLN A 86 5.28 -10.57 -8.73
N HIS A 87 4.27 -10.97 -9.50
CA HIS A 87 3.90 -10.27 -10.73
C HIS A 87 3.49 -8.82 -10.45
N LEU A 88 2.65 -8.63 -9.44
CA LEU A 88 2.20 -7.32 -9.00
C LEU A 88 3.37 -6.41 -8.60
N LEU A 89 4.30 -6.95 -7.82
CA LEU A 89 5.48 -6.19 -7.37
C LEU A 89 6.42 -5.85 -8.52
N LYS A 90 6.58 -6.76 -9.50
CA LYS A 90 7.38 -6.48 -10.70
C LYS A 90 6.78 -5.35 -11.52
N GLU A 91 5.47 -5.33 -11.68
CA GLU A 91 4.77 -4.23 -12.37
C GLU A 91 4.98 -2.90 -11.64
N LYS A 92 4.90 -2.91 -10.32
CA LYS A 92 5.11 -1.71 -9.51
C LYS A 92 6.54 -1.21 -9.65
N LEU A 93 7.51 -2.12 -9.66
CA LEU A 93 8.92 -1.76 -9.82
C LEU A 93 9.17 -1.12 -11.19
N THR A 94 8.57 -1.68 -12.24
CA THR A 94 8.66 -1.10 -13.60
C THR A 94 8.13 0.33 -13.63
N LYS A 95 6.98 0.58 -13.00
CA LYS A 95 6.40 1.93 -12.92
C LYS A 95 7.27 2.89 -12.13
N ILE A 96 7.87 2.42 -11.04
CA ILE A 96 8.80 3.24 -10.24
C ILE A 96 10.02 3.62 -11.08
N ASP A 97 10.59 2.68 -11.82
CA ASP A 97 11.74 2.93 -12.68
C ASP A 97 11.41 3.95 -13.77
N GLU A 98 10.22 3.85 -14.36
CA GLU A 98 9.72 4.83 -15.34
C GLU A 98 9.59 6.22 -14.72
N GLN A 99 9.03 6.31 -13.51
CA GLN A 99 8.90 7.58 -12.78
C GLN A 99 10.25 8.18 -12.44
N ILE A 100 11.21 7.37 -12.01
CA ILE A 100 12.58 7.82 -11.74
C ILE A 100 13.20 8.40 -13.01
N SER A 101 13.06 7.71 -14.15
CA SER A 101 13.60 8.16 -15.42
C SER A 101 12.98 9.51 -15.82
N GLU A 102 11.66 9.66 -15.69
CA GLU A 102 10.96 10.90 -16.01
C GLU A 102 11.37 12.05 -15.09
N LEU A 103 11.52 11.77 -13.80
CA LEU A 103 11.98 12.77 -12.84
C LEU A 103 13.42 13.21 -13.13
N GLN A 104 14.28 12.30 -13.55
CA GLN A 104 15.64 12.62 -13.94
C GLN A 104 15.67 13.55 -15.16
N LYS A 105 14.81 13.29 -16.14
CA LYS A 105 14.67 14.15 -17.32
C LYS A 105 14.17 15.55 -16.93
N LEU A 106 13.15 15.61 -16.08
CA LEU A 106 12.62 16.86 -15.59
C LEU A 106 13.66 17.63 -14.79
N ARG A 107 14.40 16.95 -13.93
CA ARG A 107 15.49 17.56 -13.16
C ARG A 107 16.54 18.20 -14.07
N LYS A 108 16.90 17.50 -15.13
CA LYS A 108 17.85 18.01 -16.12
C LYS A 108 17.35 19.29 -16.79
N HIS A 109 16.06 19.30 -17.19
CA HIS A 109 15.43 20.48 -17.79
C HIS A 109 15.42 21.65 -16.83
N VAL A 110 14.97 21.44 -15.60
CA VAL A 110 14.94 22.50 -14.57
C VAL A 110 16.35 23.03 -14.30
N GLY A 111 17.33 22.11 -14.20
CA GLY A 111 18.74 22.50 -13.99
C GLY A 111 19.27 23.34 -15.13
N SER A 112 18.90 23.02 -16.37
CA SER A 112 19.31 23.81 -17.54
C SER A 112 18.82 25.24 -17.47
N PHE A 113 17.57 25.43 -17.01
CA PHE A 113 17.02 26.78 -16.80
C PHE A 113 17.75 27.55 -15.71
N LEU A 114 18.18 26.89 -14.66
CA LEU A 114 18.93 27.49 -13.57
C LEU A 114 20.36 27.85 -13.97
N ASP A 115 21.00 27.00 -14.79
CA ASP A 115 22.39 27.22 -15.23
C ASP A 115 22.50 28.28 -16.30
N SER A 116 21.51 28.44 -17.17
CA SER A 116 21.48 29.38 -18.26
C SER A 116 20.13 30.07 -18.35
N PRO A 117 19.76 30.90 -17.36
CA PRO A 117 18.41 31.53 -17.31
C PRO A 117 18.12 32.44 -18.52
N LYS A 118 19.11 33.15 -19.03
CA LYS A 118 18.95 34.02 -20.20
C LYS A 118 18.59 33.25 -21.46
N GLU A 119 19.30 32.13 -21.69
CA GLU A 119 19.08 31.29 -22.85
C GLU A 119 17.70 30.64 -22.81
N ALA A 120 17.36 30.09 -21.64
CA ALA A 120 16.05 29.47 -21.41
C ALA A 120 14.90 30.48 -21.60
N PHE A 121 15.08 31.74 -21.09
CA PHE A 121 14.11 32.81 -21.22
C PHE A 121 13.94 33.24 -22.68
N ASN A 122 15.04 33.33 -23.42
CA ASN A 122 15.00 33.68 -24.84
C ASN A 122 14.24 32.65 -25.67
N GLN A 123 14.39 31.36 -25.36
CA GLN A 123 13.66 30.28 -26.01
C GLN A 123 12.16 30.42 -25.73
N MET A 124 11.79 30.79 -24.52
CA MET A 124 10.38 30.99 -24.14
C MET A 124 9.76 32.19 -24.90
N GLU A 125 10.52 33.25 -25.13
CA GLU A 125 10.04 34.41 -25.91
C GLU A 125 9.73 34.03 -27.34
N GLY A 126 10.41 33.07 -27.91
CA GLY A 126 10.13 32.54 -29.25
C GLY A 126 8.72 32.00 -29.40
N PHE A 127 8.10 31.53 -28.33
CA PHE A 127 6.73 31.03 -28.33
C PHE A 127 5.67 32.16 -28.38
N LYS A 128 6.03 33.41 -28.14
CA LYS A 128 5.09 34.52 -28.16
C LYS A 128 4.77 35.03 -29.56
N GLN A 129 5.48 34.57 -30.55
CA GLN A 129 5.29 35.01 -31.95
C GLN A 129 4.27 34.17 -32.72
#